data_d8eaff11215aa82fb99ff290a5b1dd81
#
_entry.id   d8eaff11215aa82fb99ff290a5b1dd81
#
_cell.length_a   1.000
_cell.length_b   1.000
_cell.length_c   1.000
_cell.angle_alpha   90.00
_cell.angle_beta   90.00
_cell.angle_gamma   90.00
#
_symmetry.space_group_name_H-M   'P 1'
#
loop_
_entity.id
_entity.type
_entity.pdbx_description
1 polymer ?
#
loop_
_entity_poly.entity_id
_entity_poly.type
_entity_poly.pdbx_seq_one_letter_code
_entity_poly.pdbx_strand_id
1 'polypeptide(L)'
;MDTVTIGAKGISVSLDLAVGHIAGMEVEADGRVLKPLHRAPWVGSPRESLPENLPEGTVRLSGDFLCAPFSASDVEAAPLHGWSANSAWDVVENGAIAGGWRAVFRLRRKVMGATIDKVFTLRDGHPFLYQEHVFSGGSGAISVAHHPMTVMQGGGRLAFSPKRVAVTPATPLEPDPARGRFMLAYPARASDLTRFPLAAGGATDLTDYRAEDRREDFITLVEADHGGPGWTAIARRAEQDLVLVLKNPAELPITMLWFSNGGRDYAPWSGRHIGVLGIEDGRTAIGHAASLGDNWLKHEGVATAFALAEGRSVSFRHVIGAAPLAGGEPPSSVESAPDRLRVVTAGGAARELSFDGGFLRIGRSVPA
;
A
#
# COMPACT_ATOMS: atom_id res chain seq x y z
N MET A 1 15.73 8.53 -16.34
CA MET A 1 14.85 7.52 -15.71
C MET A 1 13.82 7.15 -16.74
N ASP A 2 13.64 5.87 -16.98
CA ASP A 2 12.62 5.38 -17.91
C ASP A 2 11.26 5.41 -17.19
N THR A 3 10.66 6.58 -17.17
CA THR A 3 9.36 6.81 -16.52
C THR A 3 8.29 6.99 -17.59
N VAL A 4 7.18 6.27 -17.46
CA VAL A 4 5.99 6.43 -18.29
C VAL A 4 4.91 7.13 -17.48
N THR A 5 4.37 8.21 -18.03
CA THR A 5 3.23 8.92 -17.44
C THR A 5 1.97 8.62 -18.26
N ILE A 6 0.92 8.24 -17.59
CA ILE A 6 -0.43 8.05 -18.14
C ILE A 6 -1.37 9.05 -17.50
N GLY A 7 -2.42 9.45 -18.21
CA GLY A 7 -3.35 10.46 -17.71
C GLY A 7 -4.76 10.30 -18.26
N ALA A 8 -5.73 10.68 -17.46
CA ALA A 8 -7.12 10.91 -17.82
C ALA A 8 -7.54 12.29 -17.27
N LYS A 9 -8.73 12.79 -17.62
CA LYS A 9 -9.18 14.10 -17.15
C LYS A 9 -9.20 14.15 -15.61
N GLY A 10 -8.34 15.00 -15.02
CA GLY A 10 -8.26 15.22 -13.57
C GLY A 10 -7.31 14.31 -12.81
N ILE A 11 -6.59 13.39 -13.49
CA ILE A 11 -5.63 12.50 -12.83
C ILE A 11 -4.47 12.15 -13.76
N SER A 12 -3.25 12.09 -13.19
CA SER A 12 -2.07 11.53 -13.86
C SER A 12 -1.26 10.65 -12.92
N VAL A 13 -0.62 9.63 -13.48
CA VAL A 13 0.23 8.67 -12.74
C VAL A 13 1.48 8.39 -13.55
N SER A 14 2.63 8.45 -12.88
CA SER A 14 3.94 8.14 -13.45
C SER A 14 4.50 6.85 -12.85
N LEU A 15 4.92 5.91 -13.69
CA LEU A 15 5.53 4.64 -13.29
C LEU A 15 7.03 4.65 -13.66
N ASP A 16 7.91 4.33 -12.70
CA ASP A 16 9.33 4.04 -12.95
C ASP A 16 9.47 2.61 -13.47
N LEU A 17 9.76 2.47 -14.76
CA LEU A 17 9.87 1.16 -15.44
C LEU A 17 11.04 0.32 -14.94
N ALA A 18 12.05 0.91 -14.30
CA ALA A 18 13.19 0.15 -13.79
C ALA A 18 12.84 -0.78 -12.62
N VAL A 19 11.82 -0.43 -11.84
CA VAL A 19 11.40 -1.15 -10.62
C VAL A 19 9.89 -1.35 -10.49
N GLY A 20 9.09 -0.74 -11.38
CA GLY A 20 7.64 -0.81 -11.33
C GLY A 20 7.00 -0.04 -10.17
N HIS A 21 7.70 0.95 -9.61
CA HIS A 21 7.17 1.83 -8.57
C HIS A 21 6.39 2.99 -9.18
N ILE A 22 5.32 3.41 -8.54
CA ILE A 22 4.65 4.67 -8.88
C ILE A 22 5.57 5.82 -8.45
N ALA A 23 6.16 6.51 -9.44
CA ALA A 23 7.07 7.62 -9.20
C ALA A 23 6.34 8.90 -8.78
N GLY A 24 5.06 9.01 -9.12
CA GLY A 24 4.20 10.12 -8.76
C GLY A 24 2.74 9.88 -9.16
N MET A 25 1.84 10.50 -8.42
CA MET A 25 0.42 10.55 -8.69
C MET A 25 -0.08 11.96 -8.40
N GLU A 26 -0.80 12.55 -9.34
CA GLU A 26 -1.40 13.87 -9.22
C GLU A 26 -2.91 13.78 -9.49
N VAL A 27 -3.71 14.39 -8.60
CA VAL A 27 -5.16 14.47 -8.75
C VAL A 27 -5.55 15.95 -8.73
N GLU A 28 -6.23 16.40 -9.79
CA GLU A 28 -6.77 17.76 -9.88
C GLU A 28 -8.18 17.78 -9.29
N ALA A 29 -8.38 18.55 -8.24
CA ALA A 29 -9.67 18.72 -7.60
C ALA A 29 -9.81 20.09 -6.95
N ASP A 30 -10.96 20.75 -7.15
CA ASP A 30 -11.29 22.06 -6.58
C ASP A 30 -10.19 23.13 -6.88
N GLY A 31 -9.62 23.12 -8.09
CA GLY A 31 -8.54 24.05 -8.51
C GLY A 31 -7.17 23.79 -7.87
N ARG A 32 -6.97 22.64 -7.23
CA ARG A 32 -5.73 22.22 -6.58
C ARG A 32 -5.20 20.94 -7.21
N VAL A 33 -3.87 20.75 -7.12
CA VAL A 33 -3.21 19.48 -7.45
C VAL A 33 -2.83 18.79 -6.15
N LEU A 34 -3.41 17.61 -5.92
CA LEU A 34 -3.16 16.76 -4.75
C LEU A 34 -2.10 15.72 -5.11
N LYS A 35 -1.09 15.56 -4.23
CA LYS A 35 0.03 14.61 -4.40
C LYS A 35 0.08 13.70 -3.18
N PRO A 36 -0.66 12.57 -3.19
CA PRO A 36 -0.79 11.73 -2.01
C PRO A 36 0.45 10.91 -1.68
N LEU A 37 1.26 10.56 -2.69
CA LEU A 37 2.30 9.55 -2.57
C LEU A 37 3.68 10.15 -2.29
N HIS A 38 4.40 9.49 -1.39
CA HIS A 38 5.75 9.85 -0.96
C HIS A 38 6.81 9.33 -1.94
N ARG A 39 7.93 10.02 -2.00
CA ARG A 39 9.17 9.62 -2.66
C ARG A 39 10.32 9.82 -1.69
N ALA A 40 11.14 8.77 -1.48
CA ALA A 40 12.21 8.82 -0.51
C ALA A 40 13.26 9.89 -0.86
N PRO A 41 13.84 10.60 0.13
CA PRO A 41 14.69 11.76 -0.11
C PRO A 41 16.03 11.45 -0.78
N TRP A 42 16.38 10.17 -0.91
CA TRP A 42 17.59 9.74 -1.63
C TRP A 42 17.34 9.33 -3.09
N VAL A 43 16.08 9.26 -3.52
CA VAL A 43 15.76 8.88 -4.90
C VAL A 43 16.24 9.95 -5.86
N GLY A 44 17.11 9.55 -6.78
CA GLY A 44 17.79 10.45 -7.71
C GLY A 44 19.17 10.92 -7.23
N SER A 45 19.60 10.52 -6.03
CA SER A 45 20.99 10.71 -5.59
C SER A 45 21.95 9.86 -6.45
N PRO A 46 23.23 10.28 -6.61
CA PRO A 46 24.23 9.46 -7.25
C PRO A 46 24.35 8.08 -6.59
N ARG A 47 24.48 7.02 -7.38
CA ARG A 47 24.48 5.63 -6.85
C ARG A 47 25.62 5.39 -5.85
N GLU A 48 26.78 6.00 -6.11
CA GLU A 48 27.97 5.96 -5.26
C GLU A 48 27.80 6.62 -3.89
N SER A 49 26.78 7.47 -3.71
CA SER A 49 26.43 8.09 -2.41
C SER A 49 25.53 7.21 -1.54
N LEU A 50 25.12 6.06 -2.06
CA LEU A 50 24.24 5.11 -1.37
C LEU A 50 25.01 3.81 -1.02
N PRO A 51 24.58 3.05 0.00
CA PRO A 51 25.17 1.75 0.30
C PRO A 51 25.22 0.83 -0.94
N GLU A 52 26.35 0.16 -1.15
CA GLU A 52 26.62 -0.64 -2.36
C GLU A 52 25.58 -1.76 -2.56
N ASN A 53 25.21 -2.47 -1.49
CA ASN A 53 24.32 -3.63 -1.54
C ASN A 53 22.84 -3.29 -1.37
N LEU A 54 22.44 -2.01 -1.60
CA LEU A 54 21.04 -1.63 -1.49
C LEU A 54 20.23 -2.24 -2.66
N PRO A 55 19.08 -2.90 -2.37
CA PRO A 55 18.17 -3.34 -3.42
C PRO A 55 17.72 -2.17 -4.30
N GLU A 56 17.56 -2.41 -5.60
CA GLU A 56 17.17 -1.35 -6.55
C GLU A 56 15.83 -0.70 -6.18
N GLY A 57 14.87 -1.48 -5.66
CA GLY A 57 13.62 -0.96 -5.13
C GLY A 57 13.82 0.02 -3.97
N THR A 58 14.82 -0.21 -3.11
CA THR A 58 15.15 0.75 -2.03
C THR A 58 15.85 1.99 -2.57
N VAL A 59 16.75 1.86 -3.57
CA VAL A 59 17.38 3.00 -4.24
C VAL A 59 16.36 3.93 -4.86
N ARG A 60 15.26 3.38 -5.39
CA ARG A 60 14.18 4.08 -6.11
C ARG A 60 12.87 4.17 -5.33
N LEU A 61 12.91 4.00 -4.02
CA LEU A 61 11.73 3.89 -3.15
C LEU A 61 10.74 5.04 -3.35
N SER A 62 9.60 4.75 -3.97
CA SER A 62 8.60 5.76 -4.36
C SER A 62 7.19 5.19 -4.35
N GLY A 63 6.24 6.02 -4.00
CA GLY A 63 4.80 5.88 -4.19
C GLY A 63 4.19 4.58 -3.70
N ASP A 64 3.78 3.74 -4.63
CA ASP A 64 3.27 2.39 -4.40
C ASP A 64 3.98 1.40 -5.32
N PHE A 65 4.16 0.18 -4.85
CA PHE A 65 4.70 -0.91 -5.65
C PHE A 65 4.15 -2.27 -5.22
N LEU A 66 4.22 -3.22 -6.14
CA LEU A 66 3.86 -4.61 -5.88
C LEU A 66 5.00 -5.33 -5.18
N CYS A 67 4.74 -5.89 -4.00
CA CYS A 67 5.57 -6.89 -3.35
C CYS A 67 5.10 -8.29 -3.75
N ALA A 68 5.97 -9.07 -4.39
CA ALA A 68 5.72 -10.47 -4.71
C ALA A 68 7.06 -11.24 -4.68
N PRO A 69 7.40 -11.85 -3.51
CA PRO A 69 6.67 -11.89 -2.25
C PRO A 69 6.76 -10.60 -1.44
N PHE A 70 5.96 -10.48 -0.39
CA PHE A 70 6.10 -9.43 0.61
C PHE A 70 7.24 -9.76 1.60
N SER A 71 8.05 -8.74 1.96
CA SER A 71 9.20 -8.86 2.87
C SER A 71 10.29 -9.78 2.32
N ALA A 72 10.77 -10.77 3.07
CA ALA A 72 11.86 -11.66 2.67
C ALA A 72 11.44 -12.58 1.52
N SER A 73 12.33 -12.73 0.53
CA SER A 73 12.22 -13.67 -0.59
C SER A 73 13.04 -14.93 -0.28
N ASP A 74 12.55 -15.73 0.66
CA ASP A 74 13.21 -16.85 1.30
C ASP A 74 12.75 -18.22 0.77
N VAL A 75 11.92 -18.24 -0.30
CA VAL A 75 11.51 -19.44 -1.05
C VAL A 75 12.15 -19.46 -2.44
N GLU A 76 11.95 -18.39 -3.21
CA GLU A 76 12.68 -18.13 -4.45
C GLU A 76 13.62 -16.93 -4.19
N ALA A 77 14.92 -17.12 -4.40
CA ALA A 77 15.90 -16.08 -4.10
C ALA A 77 15.68 -14.81 -4.92
N ALA A 78 15.39 -13.71 -4.26
CA ALA A 78 15.20 -12.39 -4.84
C ALA A 78 15.53 -11.32 -3.78
N PRO A 79 15.68 -10.04 -4.17
CA PRO A 79 15.77 -8.93 -3.21
C PRO A 79 14.52 -8.82 -2.33
N LEU A 80 14.64 -8.06 -1.25
CA LEU A 80 13.50 -7.69 -0.39
C LEU A 80 12.31 -7.20 -1.24
N HIS A 81 11.11 -7.67 -0.95
CA HIS A 81 9.86 -7.44 -1.71
C HIS A 81 9.83 -8.05 -3.12
N GLY A 82 10.75 -8.95 -3.45
CA GLY A 82 10.76 -9.72 -4.69
C GLY A 82 11.21 -8.94 -5.93
N TRP A 83 11.24 -9.66 -7.05
CA TRP A 83 11.60 -9.08 -8.35
C TRP A 83 10.59 -8.06 -8.85
N SER A 84 9.34 -8.13 -8.42
CA SER A 84 8.29 -7.18 -8.80
C SER A 84 8.57 -5.75 -8.36
N ALA A 85 9.32 -5.57 -7.26
CA ALA A 85 9.74 -4.27 -6.74
C ALA A 85 11.20 -3.91 -7.06
N ASN A 86 11.95 -4.79 -7.75
CA ASN A 86 13.39 -4.63 -7.95
C ASN A 86 13.87 -4.92 -9.38
N SER A 87 12.95 -5.05 -10.34
CA SER A 87 13.31 -5.40 -11.71
C SER A 87 12.47 -4.62 -12.72
N ALA A 88 12.98 -4.55 -13.95
CA ALA A 88 12.39 -3.76 -15.00
C ALA A 88 11.05 -4.34 -15.50
N TRP A 89 10.17 -3.42 -15.91
CA TRP A 89 8.88 -3.67 -16.52
C TRP A 89 8.83 -3.14 -17.95
N ASP A 90 8.23 -3.90 -18.85
CA ASP A 90 8.00 -3.49 -20.24
C ASP A 90 6.57 -2.96 -20.40
N VAL A 91 6.42 -1.95 -21.24
CA VAL A 91 5.10 -1.46 -21.65
C VAL A 91 4.53 -2.42 -22.70
N VAL A 92 3.41 -3.08 -22.37
CA VAL A 92 2.70 -4.01 -23.28
C VAL A 92 1.56 -3.30 -23.99
N GLU A 93 0.84 -2.44 -23.26
CA GLU A 93 -0.28 -1.65 -23.76
C GLU A 93 -0.22 -0.27 -23.11
N ASN A 94 -0.48 0.77 -23.87
CA ASN A 94 -0.58 2.14 -23.34
C ASN A 94 -1.43 2.97 -24.30
N GLY A 95 -2.67 3.27 -23.93
CA GLY A 95 -3.56 4.00 -24.83
C GLY A 95 -4.88 4.45 -24.20
N ALA A 96 -5.55 5.33 -24.93
CA ALA A 96 -6.86 5.81 -24.57
C ALA A 96 -7.91 4.68 -24.68
N ILE A 97 -8.83 4.69 -23.74
CA ILE A 97 -10.06 3.87 -23.75
C ILE A 97 -11.28 4.77 -23.68
N ALA A 98 -12.48 4.24 -23.85
CA ALA A 98 -13.69 5.01 -23.67
C ALA A 98 -13.76 5.59 -22.24
N GLY A 99 -13.73 6.93 -22.13
CA GLY A 99 -13.79 7.66 -20.86
C GLY A 99 -12.56 7.49 -19.95
N GLY A 100 -11.36 7.38 -20.55
CA GLY A 100 -10.14 7.33 -19.74
C GLY A 100 -8.91 6.78 -20.47
N TRP A 101 -8.02 6.17 -19.70
CA TRP A 101 -6.74 5.62 -20.16
C TRP A 101 -6.46 4.26 -19.54
N ARG A 102 -5.85 3.35 -20.29
CA ARG A 102 -5.39 2.05 -19.80
C ARG A 102 -3.95 1.80 -20.20
N ALA A 103 -3.17 1.24 -19.26
CA ALA A 103 -1.83 0.77 -19.55
C ALA A 103 -1.59 -0.61 -18.92
N VAL A 104 -0.83 -1.43 -19.60
CA VAL A 104 -0.39 -2.75 -19.14
C VAL A 104 1.13 -2.78 -19.16
N PHE A 105 1.70 -3.15 -18.03
CA PHE A 105 3.14 -3.30 -17.86
C PHE A 105 3.43 -4.75 -17.48
N ARG A 106 4.42 -5.36 -18.12
CA ARG A 106 4.84 -6.74 -17.85
C ARG A 106 6.19 -6.77 -17.18
N LEU A 107 6.26 -7.46 -16.04
CA LEU A 107 7.54 -7.72 -15.37
C LEU A 107 8.45 -8.57 -16.26
N ARG A 108 9.70 -8.13 -16.48
CA ARG A 108 10.68 -8.89 -17.31
C ARG A 108 11.09 -10.22 -16.68
N ARG A 109 11.02 -10.32 -15.36
CA ARG A 109 11.33 -11.56 -14.63
C ARG A 109 10.06 -12.33 -14.28
N LYS A 110 10.16 -13.64 -14.34
CA LYS A 110 9.14 -14.50 -13.74
C LYS A 110 9.33 -14.57 -12.24
N VAL A 111 8.24 -14.77 -11.51
CA VAL A 111 8.20 -14.97 -10.05
C VAL A 111 7.47 -16.27 -9.79
N MET A 112 8.11 -17.23 -9.12
CA MET A 112 7.59 -18.61 -8.95
C MET A 112 7.15 -19.24 -10.29
N GLY A 113 7.84 -18.90 -11.38
CA GLY A 113 7.49 -19.32 -12.73
C GLY A 113 6.35 -18.56 -13.41
N ALA A 114 5.59 -17.73 -12.70
CA ALA A 114 4.48 -16.93 -13.25
C ALA A 114 4.99 -15.68 -13.99
N THR A 115 4.29 -15.31 -15.07
CA THR A 115 4.36 -13.97 -15.66
C THR A 115 3.45 -13.04 -14.90
N ILE A 116 3.92 -11.80 -14.64
CA ILE A 116 3.15 -10.80 -13.91
C ILE A 116 2.85 -9.61 -14.80
N ASP A 117 1.58 -9.28 -14.95
CA ASP A 117 1.11 -8.05 -15.58
C ASP A 117 0.52 -7.11 -14.53
N LYS A 118 0.91 -5.84 -14.61
CA LYS A 118 0.37 -4.71 -13.86
C LYS A 118 -0.51 -3.90 -14.80
N VAL A 119 -1.78 -3.79 -14.47
CA VAL A 119 -2.78 -3.04 -15.26
C VAL A 119 -3.17 -1.80 -14.48
N PHE A 120 -2.95 -0.64 -15.09
CA PHE A 120 -3.44 0.64 -14.60
C PHE A 120 -4.60 1.12 -15.45
N THR A 121 -5.67 1.55 -14.81
CA THR A 121 -6.80 2.21 -15.45
C THR A 121 -7.06 3.54 -14.76
N LEU A 122 -7.14 4.59 -15.54
CA LEU A 122 -7.59 5.92 -15.13
C LEU A 122 -8.90 6.23 -15.86
N ARG A 123 -9.85 6.84 -15.16
CA ARG A 123 -11.13 7.24 -15.75
C ARG A 123 -11.31 8.76 -15.66
N ASP A 124 -11.88 9.34 -16.68
CA ASP A 124 -12.16 10.76 -16.75
C ASP A 124 -13.04 11.22 -15.58
N GLY A 125 -12.56 12.18 -14.81
CA GLY A 125 -13.27 12.74 -13.65
C GLY A 125 -13.26 11.85 -12.39
N HIS A 126 -12.59 10.68 -12.42
CA HIS A 126 -12.37 9.89 -11.22
C HIS A 126 -11.05 10.27 -10.56
N PRO A 127 -11.04 10.56 -9.25
CA PRO A 127 -9.80 10.89 -8.52
C PRO A 127 -9.04 9.64 -8.08
N PHE A 128 -9.10 8.54 -8.85
CA PHE A 128 -8.60 7.22 -8.47
C PHE A 128 -7.74 6.58 -9.55
N LEU A 129 -6.62 6.00 -9.12
CA LEU A 129 -5.88 4.98 -9.86
C LEU A 129 -6.47 3.60 -9.53
N TYR A 130 -6.93 2.89 -10.54
CA TYR A 130 -7.39 1.51 -10.46
C TYR A 130 -6.27 0.58 -10.88
N GLN A 131 -5.82 -0.29 -9.98
CA GLN A 131 -4.71 -1.22 -10.17
C GLN A 131 -5.18 -2.66 -10.15
N GLU A 132 -4.82 -3.46 -11.15
CA GLU A 132 -4.97 -4.91 -11.15
C GLU A 132 -3.62 -5.56 -11.42
N HIS A 133 -3.24 -6.55 -10.62
CA HIS A 133 -2.09 -7.39 -10.88
C HIS A 133 -2.55 -8.80 -11.25
N VAL A 134 -2.03 -9.30 -12.37
CA VAL A 134 -2.40 -10.59 -12.92
C VAL A 134 -1.17 -11.48 -12.95
N PHE A 135 -1.25 -12.63 -12.28
CA PHE A 135 -0.24 -13.68 -12.30
C PHE A 135 -0.73 -14.79 -13.22
N SER A 136 0.04 -15.12 -14.25
CA SER A 136 -0.30 -16.13 -15.25
C SER A 136 0.69 -17.28 -15.24
N GLY A 137 0.20 -18.50 -15.01
CA GLY A 137 1.01 -19.70 -14.86
C GLY A 137 1.73 -19.77 -13.51
N GLY A 138 2.92 -20.37 -13.50
CA GLY A 138 3.72 -20.59 -12.32
C GLY A 138 3.34 -21.87 -11.56
N SER A 139 3.94 -22.02 -10.36
CA SER A 139 3.68 -23.17 -9.48
C SER A 139 3.87 -22.79 -8.01
N GLY A 140 3.28 -23.59 -7.11
CA GLY A 140 3.31 -23.32 -5.67
C GLY A 140 2.35 -22.21 -5.26
N ALA A 141 2.80 -21.29 -4.43
CA ALA A 141 1.97 -20.16 -4.00
C ALA A 141 2.81 -18.89 -3.78
N ILE A 142 2.20 -17.73 -3.90
CA ILE A 142 2.85 -16.42 -3.77
C ILE A 142 2.12 -15.54 -2.77
N SER A 143 2.85 -14.99 -1.82
CA SER A 143 2.37 -13.92 -0.94
C SER A 143 2.54 -12.57 -1.63
N VAL A 144 1.60 -11.66 -1.43
CA VAL A 144 1.60 -10.36 -2.10
C VAL A 144 1.18 -9.23 -1.18
N ALA A 145 1.69 -8.03 -1.46
CA ALA A 145 1.14 -6.80 -0.91
C ALA A 145 1.33 -5.63 -1.88
N HIS A 146 0.45 -4.65 -1.82
CA HIS A 146 0.71 -3.28 -2.23
C HIS A 146 1.47 -2.55 -1.12
N HIS A 147 2.21 -1.52 -1.49
CA HIS A 147 3.04 -0.76 -0.55
C HIS A 147 2.88 0.77 -0.74
N PRO A 148 1.63 1.31 -0.75
CA PRO A 148 1.46 2.77 -0.87
C PRO A 148 2.11 3.48 0.31
N MET A 149 2.97 4.44 0.00
CA MET A 149 3.58 5.33 0.98
C MET A 149 2.92 6.70 0.86
N THR A 150 2.18 7.10 1.89
CA THR A 150 1.49 8.39 1.93
C THR A 150 2.37 9.45 2.57
N VAL A 151 2.37 10.66 2.00
CA VAL A 151 3.01 11.84 2.58
C VAL A 151 2.24 12.27 3.84
N MET A 152 2.93 12.37 4.98
CA MET A 152 2.36 12.68 6.29
C MET A 152 3.17 13.75 7.05
N GLN A 153 3.82 14.67 6.37
CA GLN A 153 4.74 15.63 7.00
C GLN A 153 4.06 16.53 8.05
N GLY A 154 2.81 16.90 7.83
CA GLY A 154 2.01 17.65 8.80
C GLY A 154 1.20 16.78 9.76
N GLY A 155 1.40 15.48 9.74
CA GLY A 155 0.56 14.53 10.47
C GLY A 155 -0.85 14.39 9.89
N GLY A 156 -1.69 13.59 10.53
CA GLY A 156 -3.05 13.35 10.05
C GLY A 156 -3.84 12.41 10.93
N ARG A 157 -5.11 12.25 10.57
CA ARG A 157 -6.01 11.28 11.21
C ARG A 157 -6.35 10.18 10.23
N LEU A 158 -6.33 8.95 10.72
CA LEU A 158 -6.65 7.75 9.97
C LEU A 158 -8.04 7.22 10.37
N ALA A 159 -8.72 6.66 9.40
CA ALA A 159 -9.92 5.85 9.62
C ALA A 159 -9.86 4.61 8.73
N PHE A 160 -10.56 3.57 9.15
CA PHE A 160 -10.48 2.26 8.52
C PHE A 160 -11.86 1.63 8.36
N SER A 161 -12.04 0.78 7.36
CA SER A 161 -13.05 -0.28 7.42
C SER A 161 -12.89 -1.08 8.72
N PRO A 162 -13.94 -1.73 9.23
CA PRO A 162 -13.87 -2.47 10.49
C PRO A 162 -12.69 -3.46 10.51
N LYS A 163 -11.89 -3.42 11.59
CA LYS A 163 -10.76 -4.32 11.83
C LYS A 163 -11.06 -5.22 13.02
N ARG A 164 -10.68 -6.51 12.93
CA ARG A 164 -10.87 -7.46 14.04
C ARG A 164 -9.80 -7.30 15.10
N VAL A 165 -8.57 -7.06 14.66
CA VAL A 165 -7.39 -7.05 15.52
C VAL A 165 -6.23 -6.34 14.85
N ALA A 166 -5.37 -5.73 15.68
CA ALA A 166 -4.07 -5.19 15.32
C ALA A 166 -2.98 -5.98 16.06
N VAL A 167 -1.90 -6.36 15.35
CA VAL A 167 -0.81 -7.20 15.89
C VAL A 167 0.53 -6.68 15.41
N THR A 168 1.46 -6.40 16.33
CA THR A 168 2.88 -6.17 16.00
C THR A 168 3.61 -7.49 15.84
N PRO A 169 4.66 -7.58 14.98
CA PRO A 169 5.49 -8.78 14.89
C PRO A 169 6.24 -9.08 16.20
N ALA A 170 7.00 -10.18 16.24
CA ALA A 170 7.77 -10.58 17.42
C ALA A 170 8.84 -9.54 17.81
N THR A 171 9.40 -8.84 16.82
CA THR A 171 10.44 -7.81 17.01
C THR A 171 10.15 -6.61 16.14
N PRO A 172 10.57 -5.40 16.53
CA PRO A 172 10.49 -4.22 15.65
C PRO A 172 11.37 -4.38 14.41
N LEU A 173 11.12 -3.55 13.38
CA LEU A 173 11.89 -3.56 12.13
C LEU A 173 13.38 -3.24 12.33
N GLU A 174 13.72 -2.42 13.31
CA GLU A 174 15.08 -2.15 13.75
C GLU A 174 15.12 -2.27 15.29
N PRO A 175 15.57 -3.43 15.82
CA PRO A 175 15.57 -3.68 17.25
C PRO A 175 16.76 -3.06 17.99
N ASP A 176 17.84 -2.69 17.28
CA ASP A 176 19.02 -2.07 17.89
C ASP A 176 18.78 -0.59 18.19
N PRO A 177 18.74 -0.18 19.48
CA PRO A 177 18.47 1.22 19.86
C PRO A 177 19.58 2.19 19.42
N ALA A 178 20.78 1.71 19.08
CA ALA A 178 21.84 2.52 18.51
C ALA A 178 21.60 2.83 17.01
N ARG A 179 20.72 2.10 16.36
CA ARG A 179 20.43 2.18 14.92
C ARG A 179 19.06 2.74 14.60
N GLY A 180 18.13 2.64 15.55
CA GLY A 180 16.78 3.10 15.32
C GLY A 180 15.95 3.21 16.58
N ARG A 181 14.71 3.60 16.40
CA ARG A 181 13.74 3.78 17.48
C ARG A 181 12.34 3.37 17.05
N PHE A 182 11.62 2.79 17.99
CA PHE A 182 10.23 2.40 17.87
C PHE A 182 9.45 2.82 19.11
N MET A 183 8.13 2.85 19.03
CA MET A 183 7.26 3.24 20.15
C MET A 183 6.32 2.11 20.58
N LEU A 184 5.84 1.28 19.66
CA LEU A 184 4.88 0.23 19.95
C LEU A 184 5.53 -0.92 20.73
N ALA A 185 4.73 -1.64 21.51
CA ALA A 185 5.18 -2.90 22.14
C ALA A 185 5.30 -4.00 21.08
N TYR A 186 6.34 -4.87 21.24
CA TYR A 186 6.65 -6.02 20.38
C TYR A 186 6.98 -7.26 21.21
N PRO A 187 6.23 -8.38 21.05
CA PRO A 187 4.94 -8.49 20.37
C PRO A 187 3.80 -7.86 21.16
N ALA A 188 2.78 -7.38 20.48
CA ALA A 188 1.55 -6.91 21.10
C ALA A 188 0.33 -7.19 20.22
N ARG A 189 -0.86 -7.23 20.85
CA ARG A 189 -2.14 -7.47 20.19
C ARG A 189 -3.22 -6.63 20.86
N ALA A 190 -4.08 -5.95 20.06
CA ALA A 190 -5.25 -5.25 20.55
C ALA A 190 -6.35 -5.20 19.50
N SER A 191 -7.62 -5.11 19.92
CA SER A 191 -8.77 -4.86 19.04
C SER A 191 -9.14 -3.38 18.98
N ASP A 192 -8.76 -2.59 19.98
CA ASP A 192 -8.98 -1.14 20.03
C ASP A 192 -7.76 -0.41 19.47
N LEU A 193 -7.89 0.14 18.27
CA LEU A 193 -6.82 0.88 17.59
C LEU A 193 -6.49 2.22 18.28
N THR A 194 -7.39 2.75 19.11
CA THR A 194 -7.16 4.00 19.84
C THR A 194 -6.37 3.80 21.13
N ARG A 195 -6.11 2.54 21.52
CA ARG A 195 -5.43 2.17 22.77
C ARG A 195 -4.41 1.05 22.58
N PHE A 196 -3.56 1.15 21.54
CA PHE A 196 -2.54 0.14 21.28
C PHE A 196 -1.35 0.23 22.25
N PRO A 197 -0.81 -0.89 22.79
CA PRO A 197 0.26 -0.89 23.79
C PRO A 197 1.57 -0.23 23.29
N LEU A 198 2.22 0.55 24.16
CA LEU A 198 3.55 1.14 23.96
C LEU A 198 4.62 0.29 24.66
N ALA A 199 5.83 0.27 24.10
CA ALA A 199 7.00 -0.40 24.68
C ALA A 199 7.40 0.19 26.06
N ALA A 200 7.22 1.50 26.24
CA ALA A 200 7.49 2.20 27.51
C ALA A 200 6.35 2.09 28.54
N GLY A 201 5.31 1.31 28.23
CA GLY A 201 4.07 1.25 29.00
C GLY A 201 3.03 2.28 28.58
N GLY A 202 1.76 2.05 28.97
CA GLY A 202 0.62 2.85 28.52
C GLY A 202 0.16 2.45 27.12
N ALA A 203 -0.53 3.36 26.43
CA ALA A 203 -1.12 3.11 25.12
C ALA A 203 -1.06 4.35 24.21
N THR A 204 -1.14 4.13 22.90
CA THR A 204 -1.21 5.16 21.87
C THR A 204 -2.42 4.95 20.95
N ASP A 205 -2.88 6.02 20.33
CA ASP A 205 -3.91 6.00 19.29
C ASP A 205 -3.25 5.81 17.92
N LEU A 206 -3.41 4.63 17.30
CA LEU A 206 -2.90 4.32 15.97
C LEU A 206 -3.61 5.12 14.87
N THR A 207 -4.76 5.71 15.17
CA THR A 207 -5.49 6.54 14.21
C THR A 207 -5.00 7.99 14.17
N ASP A 208 -4.07 8.37 15.05
CA ASP A 208 -3.44 9.69 15.08
C ASP A 208 -1.97 9.60 14.66
N TYR A 209 -1.68 9.93 13.41
CA TYR A 209 -0.30 10.07 12.95
C TYR A 209 0.23 11.44 13.38
N ARG A 210 1.12 11.46 14.38
CA ARG A 210 1.77 12.68 14.89
C ARG A 210 3.12 12.86 14.21
N ALA A 211 3.33 14.03 13.58
CA ALA A 211 4.55 14.32 12.82
C ALA A 211 5.81 14.43 13.71
N GLU A 212 5.63 14.76 15.00
CA GLU A 212 6.70 14.85 16.00
C GLU A 212 7.21 13.50 16.50
N ASP A 213 6.43 12.41 16.35
CA ASP A 213 6.80 11.08 16.83
C ASP A 213 7.87 10.46 15.92
N ARG A 214 9.12 10.52 16.34
CA ARG A 214 10.24 9.87 15.62
C ARG A 214 10.27 8.39 15.90
N ARG A 215 9.88 7.59 14.90
CA ARG A 215 9.71 6.13 15.07
C ARG A 215 9.79 5.35 13.76
N GLU A 216 10.02 4.07 13.91
CA GLU A 216 9.93 3.05 12.86
C GLU A 216 9.10 1.91 13.41
N ASP A 217 7.79 1.94 13.21
CA ASP A 217 6.88 0.92 13.71
C ASP A 217 6.16 0.20 12.58
N PHE A 218 5.84 -1.07 12.82
CA PHE A 218 5.11 -1.90 11.89
C PHE A 218 4.03 -2.69 12.59
N ILE A 219 2.82 -2.70 12.03
CA ILE A 219 1.67 -3.37 12.63
C ILE A 219 0.74 -3.92 11.56
N THR A 220 0.21 -5.12 11.76
CA THR A 220 -0.76 -5.78 10.89
C THR A 220 -2.16 -5.65 11.44
N LEU A 221 -3.09 -5.12 10.64
CA LEU A 221 -4.51 -5.03 10.91
C LEU A 221 -5.24 -6.10 10.09
N VAL A 222 -6.11 -6.88 10.73
CA VAL A 222 -6.92 -7.90 10.05
C VAL A 222 -8.32 -7.36 9.79
N GLU A 223 -8.80 -7.48 8.55
CA GLU A 223 -10.16 -7.06 8.18
C GLU A 223 -11.23 -7.82 8.97
N ALA A 224 -12.26 -7.12 9.40
CA ALA A 224 -13.50 -7.73 9.83
C ALA A 224 -14.43 -7.93 8.63
N ASP A 225 -15.27 -8.94 8.68
CA ASP A 225 -16.34 -9.11 7.68
C ASP A 225 -17.41 -8.01 7.88
N HIS A 226 -17.64 -7.23 6.83
CA HIS A 226 -18.63 -6.14 6.84
C HIS A 226 -19.35 -5.99 5.49
N GLY A 227 -19.11 -6.94 4.55
CA GLY A 227 -19.81 -7.02 3.26
C GLY A 227 -19.46 -5.91 2.24
N GLY A 228 -18.55 -5.02 2.57
CA GLY A 228 -18.11 -3.90 1.72
C GLY A 228 -16.63 -3.96 1.34
N PRO A 229 -16.12 -2.92 0.63
CA PRO A 229 -14.69 -2.79 0.38
C PRO A 229 -13.92 -2.56 1.69
N GLY A 230 -12.75 -3.18 1.81
CA GLY A 230 -11.75 -2.76 2.78
C GLY A 230 -11.20 -1.38 2.38
N TRP A 231 -11.05 -0.50 3.36
CA TRP A 231 -10.55 0.85 3.09
C TRP A 231 -9.72 1.41 4.24
N THR A 232 -8.77 2.24 3.87
CA THR A 232 -8.05 3.16 4.75
C THR A 232 -8.23 4.57 4.21
N ALA A 233 -8.61 5.49 5.07
CA ALA A 233 -8.79 6.90 4.74
C ALA A 233 -7.91 7.75 5.64
N ILE A 234 -7.20 8.72 5.07
CA ILE A 234 -6.23 9.57 5.75
C ILE A 234 -6.58 11.02 5.51
N ALA A 235 -7.03 11.71 6.56
CA ALA A 235 -7.19 13.16 6.56
C ALA A 235 -5.84 13.81 6.91
N ARG A 236 -5.14 14.37 5.89
CA ARG A 236 -3.82 14.99 6.07
C ARG A 236 -3.97 16.45 6.53
N ARG A 237 -3.29 16.80 7.63
CA ARG A 237 -3.48 18.12 8.26
C ARG A 237 -2.87 19.26 7.46
N ALA A 238 -1.64 19.11 6.96
CA ALA A 238 -0.97 20.18 6.22
C ALA A 238 -1.53 20.34 4.80
N GLU A 239 -1.80 19.24 4.13
CA GLU A 239 -2.27 19.19 2.76
C GLU A 239 -3.76 19.54 2.63
N GLN A 240 -4.53 19.45 3.72
CA GLN A 240 -5.97 19.67 3.76
C GLN A 240 -6.71 18.83 2.70
N ASP A 241 -6.33 17.56 2.62
CA ASP A 241 -6.90 16.60 1.71
C ASP A 241 -7.13 15.23 2.35
N LEU A 242 -7.82 14.39 1.62
CA LEU A 242 -8.15 13.02 1.98
C LEU A 242 -7.45 12.07 1.00
N VAL A 243 -6.66 11.15 1.52
CA VAL A 243 -6.14 10.01 0.76
C VAL A 243 -7.00 8.79 1.05
N LEU A 244 -7.37 8.06 0.00
CA LEU A 244 -8.20 6.87 0.07
C LEU A 244 -7.45 5.69 -0.55
N VAL A 245 -7.36 4.60 0.20
CA VAL A 245 -6.82 3.32 -0.27
C VAL A 245 -7.90 2.27 -0.09
N LEU A 246 -8.26 1.56 -1.18
CA LEU A 246 -9.36 0.60 -1.16
C LEU A 246 -8.94 -0.74 -1.78
N LYS A 247 -9.54 -1.81 -1.25
CA LYS A 247 -9.29 -3.19 -1.66
C LYS A 247 -10.53 -4.06 -1.56
N ASN A 248 -10.48 -5.25 -2.16
CA ASN A 248 -11.39 -6.34 -1.83
C ASN A 248 -10.82 -7.13 -0.65
N PRO A 249 -11.48 -7.20 0.53
CA PRO A 249 -10.97 -7.96 1.69
C PRO A 249 -10.80 -9.46 1.42
N ALA A 250 -11.56 -10.03 0.47
CA ALA A 250 -11.40 -11.44 0.07
C ALA A 250 -10.11 -11.67 -0.74
N GLU A 251 -9.62 -10.65 -1.46
CA GLU A 251 -8.35 -10.68 -2.18
C GLU A 251 -7.17 -10.32 -1.26
N LEU A 252 -7.30 -9.23 -0.51
CA LEU A 252 -6.25 -8.66 0.37
C LEU A 252 -6.79 -8.48 1.79
N PRO A 253 -6.76 -9.55 2.62
CA PRO A 253 -7.47 -9.59 3.92
C PRO A 253 -6.81 -8.80 5.05
N ILE A 254 -5.62 -8.26 4.86
CA ILE A 254 -4.91 -7.47 5.87
C ILE A 254 -4.52 -6.11 5.33
N THR A 255 -4.34 -5.16 6.25
CA THR A 255 -3.64 -3.89 6.04
C THR A 255 -2.49 -3.82 7.03
N MET A 256 -1.28 -3.63 6.54
CA MET A 256 -0.14 -3.35 7.41
C MET A 256 0.14 -1.85 7.40
N LEU A 257 0.41 -1.28 8.57
CA LEU A 257 0.80 0.11 8.71
C LEU A 257 2.30 0.16 9.01
N TRP A 258 3.02 0.85 8.15
CA TRP A 258 4.42 1.17 8.34
C TRP A 258 4.58 2.64 8.70
N PHE A 259 4.85 2.91 9.96
CA PHE A 259 5.14 4.26 10.45
C PHE A 259 6.63 4.54 10.27
N SER A 260 7.02 5.16 9.16
CA SER A 260 8.41 5.54 8.92
C SER A 260 8.56 7.04 9.08
N ASN A 261 9.03 7.46 10.25
CA ASN A 261 9.17 8.86 10.61
C ASN A 261 10.52 9.14 11.28
N GLY A 262 11.62 8.93 10.53
CA GLY A 262 12.97 9.20 11.01
C GLY A 262 13.42 8.25 12.11
N GLY A 263 12.87 7.03 12.13
CA GLY A 263 13.18 6.01 13.13
C GLY A 263 14.42 5.16 12.81
N ARG A 264 15.04 5.29 11.64
CA ARG A 264 16.29 4.59 11.25
C ARG A 264 17.43 5.58 11.09
N ASP A 265 18.54 5.35 11.81
CA ASP A 265 19.68 6.28 11.86
C ASP A 265 20.85 5.89 10.93
N TYR A 266 20.76 4.78 10.20
CA TYR A 266 21.77 4.31 9.24
C TYR A 266 21.37 4.61 7.78
N ALA A 267 22.38 4.65 6.91
CA ALA A 267 22.18 4.92 5.48
C ALA A 267 21.36 3.83 4.78
N PRO A 268 20.48 4.18 3.84
CA PRO A 268 20.24 5.52 3.28
C PRO A 268 19.25 6.35 4.12
N TRP A 269 18.66 5.77 5.15
CA TRP A 269 17.63 6.36 6.01
C TRP A 269 18.13 7.59 6.76
N SER A 270 19.19 7.44 7.56
CA SER A 270 19.94 8.51 8.28
C SER A 270 19.00 9.52 8.97
N GLY A 271 17.90 9.06 9.56
CA GLY A 271 16.87 9.88 10.19
C GLY A 271 16.08 10.80 9.25
N ARG A 272 16.30 10.75 7.93
CA ARG A 272 15.71 11.69 6.95
C ARG A 272 14.48 11.18 6.21
N HIS A 273 14.11 9.91 6.36
CA HIS A 273 12.84 9.38 5.86
C HIS A 273 11.75 9.71 6.87
N ILE A 274 11.13 10.87 6.72
CA ILE A 274 10.21 11.47 7.70
C ILE A 274 8.86 11.77 7.06
N GLY A 275 7.80 11.75 7.88
CA GLY A 275 6.45 12.03 7.44
C GLY A 275 5.96 11.01 6.42
N VAL A 276 6.12 9.72 6.70
CA VAL A 276 5.71 8.64 5.80
C VAL A 276 4.88 7.62 6.56
N LEU A 277 3.73 7.27 5.96
CA LEU A 277 2.89 6.16 6.39
C LEU A 277 2.70 5.19 5.22
N GLY A 278 3.22 3.97 5.34
CA GLY A 278 2.89 2.86 4.45
C GLY A 278 1.51 2.30 4.79
N ILE A 279 0.67 2.12 3.76
CA ILE A 279 -0.63 1.45 3.84
C ILE A 279 -0.51 0.18 3.01
N GLU A 280 -0.03 -0.89 3.62
CA GLU A 280 0.39 -2.07 2.89
C GLU A 280 -0.73 -3.12 2.91
N ASP A 281 -1.61 -3.05 1.90
CA ASP A 281 -2.70 -4.01 1.76
C ASP A 281 -2.21 -5.32 1.17
N GLY A 282 -2.42 -6.43 1.89
CA GLY A 282 -1.80 -7.68 1.52
C GLY A 282 -2.60 -8.95 1.78
N ARG A 283 -2.06 -10.03 1.17
CA ARG A 283 -2.37 -11.43 1.42
C ARG A 283 -1.05 -12.14 1.73
N THR A 284 -0.57 -11.98 2.95
CA THR A 284 0.79 -12.33 3.33
C THR A 284 0.92 -12.48 4.85
N ALA A 285 1.92 -13.22 5.31
CA ALA A 285 2.61 -13.00 6.58
C ALA A 285 3.92 -12.25 6.29
N ILE A 286 4.73 -11.96 7.31
CA ILE A 286 6.02 -11.28 7.13
C ILE A 286 7.06 -12.31 6.68
N GLY A 287 7.40 -12.32 5.40
CA GLY A 287 8.27 -13.28 4.73
C GLY A 287 7.50 -14.32 3.91
N HIS A 288 8.10 -14.79 2.81
CA HIS A 288 7.44 -15.72 1.90
C HIS A 288 7.27 -17.09 2.52
N ALA A 289 8.33 -17.68 3.09
CA ALA A 289 8.25 -18.97 3.76
C ALA A 289 7.25 -18.95 4.93
N ALA A 290 7.24 -17.88 5.72
CA ALA A 290 6.26 -17.70 6.78
C ALA A 290 4.82 -17.62 6.26
N SER A 291 4.62 -17.01 5.10
CA SER A 291 3.30 -16.93 4.45
C SER A 291 2.81 -18.28 3.95
N LEU A 292 3.71 -19.15 3.49
CA LEU A 292 3.37 -20.49 3.03
C LEU A 292 3.22 -21.49 4.18
N GLY A 293 4.02 -21.36 5.25
CA GLY A 293 4.02 -22.19 6.43
C GLY A 293 2.84 -21.94 7.37
N ASP A 294 2.91 -22.55 8.54
CA ASP A 294 2.01 -22.28 9.65
C ASP A 294 2.27 -20.90 10.24
N ASN A 295 1.20 -20.12 10.46
CA ASN A 295 1.30 -18.77 10.98
C ASN A 295 0.00 -18.32 11.67
N TRP A 296 0.11 -17.30 12.52
CA TRP A 296 -1.01 -16.80 13.31
C TRP A 296 -2.20 -16.29 12.48
N LEU A 297 -1.97 -15.74 11.26
CA LEU A 297 -3.04 -15.28 10.37
C LEU A 297 -3.88 -16.46 9.88
N LYS A 298 -3.26 -17.59 9.53
CA LYS A 298 -3.98 -18.81 9.16
C LYS A 298 -4.81 -19.36 10.32
N HIS A 299 -4.31 -19.26 11.55
CA HIS A 299 -5.08 -19.61 12.74
C HIS A 299 -6.30 -18.73 12.96
N GLU A 300 -6.24 -17.47 12.47
CA GLU A 300 -7.37 -16.55 12.42
C GLU A 300 -8.30 -16.76 11.19
N GLY A 301 -8.04 -17.78 10.37
CA GLY A 301 -8.79 -18.02 9.13
C GLY A 301 -8.43 -17.08 7.97
N VAL A 302 -7.27 -16.41 8.05
CA VAL A 302 -6.82 -15.43 7.05
C VAL A 302 -5.86 -16.09 6.07
N ALA A 303 -6.17 -16.02 4.78
CA ALA A 303 -5.29 -16.51 3.74
C ALA A 303 -4.06 -15.60 3.56
N THR A 304 -2.88 -16.21 3.38
CA THR A 304 -1.58 -15.53 3.33
C THR A 304 -0.81 -15.72 2.02
N ALA A 305 -1.41 -16.39 1.03
CA ALA A 305 -0.85 -16.55 -0.31
C ALA A 305 -1.93 -16.85 -1.33
N PHE A 306 -1.63 -16.63 -2.62
CA PHE A 306 -2.40 -17.11 -3.77
C PHE A 306 -1.75 -18.36 -4.34
N ALA A 307 -2.54 -19.37 -4.67
CA ALA A 307 -2.07 -20.54 -5.39
C ALA A 307 -1.75 -20.20 -6.86
N LEU A 308 -0.60 -20.66 -7.35
CA LEU A 308 -0.18 -20.54 -8.74
C LEU A 308 -0.25 -21.92 -9.40
N ALA A 309 -0.74 -21.98 -10.63
CA ALA A 309 -0.80 -23.21 -11.39
C ALA A 309 -0.61 -22.95 -12.90
N GLU A 310 0.06 -23.87 -13.58
CA GLU A 310 0.21 -23.83 -15.03
C GLU A 310 -1.15 -23.75 -15.72
N GLY A 311 -1.25 -22.92 -16.76
CA GLY A 311 -2.49 -22.71 -17.51
C GLY A 311 -3.59 -21.93 -16.77
N ARG A 312 -3.33 -21.44 -15.55
CA ARG A 312 -4.28 -20.62 -14.79
C ARG A 312 -3.75 -19.22 -14.55
N SER A 313 -4.66 -18.29 -14.29
CA SER A 313 -4.34 -16.94 -13.85
C SER A 313 -5.06 -16.60 -12.55
N VAL A 314 -4.40 -15.87 -11.69
CA VAL A 314 -4.98 -15.26 -10.49
C VAL A 314 -4.73 -13.76 -10.52
N SER A 315 -5.70 -12.96 -10.10
CA SER A 315 -5.55 -11.51 -10.03
C SER A 315 -6.14 -10.95 -8.75
N PHE A 316 -5.64 -9.79 -8.35
CA PHE A 316 -6.16 -8.99 -7.26
C PHE A 316 -6.11 -7.51 -7.60
N ARG A 317 -6.92 -6.71 -6.89
CA ARG A 317 -7.19 -5.32 -7.21
C ARG A 317 -6.95 -4.41 -6.03
N HIS A 318 -6.51 -3.21 -6.36
CA HIS A 318 -6.21 -2.17 -5.39
C HIS A 318 -6.54 -0.80 -5.99
N VAL A 319 -6.99 0.12 -5.17
CA VAL A 319 -7.33 1.48 -5.63
C VAL A 319 -6.69 2.49 -4.70
N ILE A 320 -6.06 3.51 -5.28
CA ILE A 320 -5.53 4.67 -4.56
C ILE A 320 -6.20 5.92 -5.12
N GLY A 321 -6.65 6.81 -4.24
CA GLY A 321 -7.25 8.08 -4.64
C GLY A 321 -6.94 9.21 -3.68
N ALA A 322 -7.23 10.44 -4.13
CA ALA A 322 -7.15 11.62 -3.28
C ALA A 322 -8.29 12.60 -3.61
N ALA A 323 -8.77 13.29 -2.59
CA ALA A 323 -9.82 14.30 -2.74
C ALA A 323 -9.59 15.45 -1.77
N PRO A 324 -10.06 16.68 -2.04
CA PRO A 324 -10.03 17.74 -1.06
C PRO A 324 -10.85 17.35 0.19
N LEU A 325 -10.31 17.66 1.36
CA LEU A 325 -10.97 17.38 2.63
C LEU A 325 -11.88 18.54 3.01
N ALA A 326 -13.14 18.23 3.30
CA ALA A 326 -14.05 19.18 3.94
C ALA A 326 -14.01 19.00 5.46
N GLY A 327 -13.65 20.04 6.21
CA GLY A 327 -13.80 20.08 7.67
C GLY A 327 -12.68 19.42 8.50
N GLY A 328 -11.60 18.93 7.93
CA GLY A 328 -10.40 18.50 8.68
C GLY A 328 -10.50 17.15 9.41
N GLU A 329 -11.64 16.46 9.35
CA GLU A 329 -11.86 15.18 10.03
C GLU A 329 -11.82 14.00 9.05
N PRO A 330 -11.30 12.82 9.48
CA PRO A 330 -11.38 11.61 8.68
C PRO A 330 -12.84 11.17 8.53
N PRO A 331 -13.14 10.38 7.48
CA PRO A 331 -14.47 9.81 7.34
C PRO A 331 -14.80 8.82 8.47
N SER A 332 -16.07 8.76 8.83
CA SER A 332 -16.62 7.73 9.70
C SER A 332 -17.08 6.49 8.90
N SER A 333 -17.41 6.68 7.61
CA SER A 333 -17.73 5.58 6.69
C SER A 333 -17.35 5.91 5.26
N VAL A 334 -17.11 4.83 4.50
CA VAL A 334 -16.89 4.86 3.04
C VAL A 334 -17.80 3.81 2.43
N GLU A 335 -18.74 4.25 1.61
CA GLU A 335 -19.77 3.42 1.00
C GLU A 335 -19.58 3.40 -0.52
N SER A 336 -19.48 2.19 -1.09
CA SER A 336 -19.33 2.01 -2.54
C SER A 336 -20.69 1.76 -3.20
N ALA A 337 -21.01 2.55 -4.22
CA ALA A 337 -22.11 2.34 -5.15
C ALA A 337 -21.56 2.05 -6.56
N PRO A 338 -22.39 1.66 -7.54
CA PRO A 338 -21.89 1.27 -8.88
C PRO A 338 -21.03 2.34 -9.58
N ASP A 339 -21.36 3.62 -9.41
CA ASP A 339 -20.79 4.76 -10.12
C ASP A 339 -20.15 5.81 -9.20
N ARG A 340 -20.18 5.60 -7.89
CA ARG A 340 -19.68 6.56 -6.90
C ARG A 340 -19.18 5.92 -5.61
N LEU A 341 -18.30 6.63 -4.95
CA LEU A 341 -17.87 6.39 -3.58
C LEU A 341 -18.40 7.53 -2.71
N ARG A 342 -19.19 7.20 -1.70
CA ARG A 342 -19.71 8.17 -0.73
C ARG A 342 -18.85 8.10 0.52
N VAL A 343 -18.25 9.24 0.86
CA VAL A 343 -17.38 9.41 2.04
C VAL A 343 -18.13 10.27 3.04
N VAL A 344 -18.38 9.74 4.25
CA VAL A 344 -19.18 10.42 5.29
C VAL A 344 -18.30 10.70 6.50
N THR A 345 -18.26 11.95 6.98
CA THR A 345 -17.57 12.34 8.21
C THR A 345 -18.37 12.05 9.46
N ALA A 346 -17.75 12.06 10.65
CA ALA A 346 -18.43 11.89 11.93
C ALA A 346 -19.52 12.95 12.17
N GLY A 347 -19.34 14.18 11.64
CA GLY A 347 -20.35 15.25 11.67
C GLY A 347 -21.50 15.09 10.68
N GLY A 348 -21.55 14.00 9.90
CA GLY A 348 -22.60 13.70 8.93
C GLY A 348 -22.45 14.39 7.57
N ALA A 349 -21.42 15.20 7.36
CA ALA A 349 -21.12 15.75 6.05
C ALA A 349 -20.69 14.62 5.10
N ALA A 350 -21.21 14.62 3.88
CA ALA A 350 -20.90 13.60 2.88
C ALA A 350 -20.29 14.23 1.64
N ARG A 351 -19.29 13.53 1.06
CA ARG A 351 -18.75 13.83 -0.27
C ARG A 351 -18.97 12.63 -1.17
N GLU A 352 -19.45 12.86 -2.37
CA GLU A 352 -19.53 11.86 -3.42
C GLU A 352 -18.36 12.05 -4.39
N LEU A 353 -17.69 10.96 -4.73
CA LEU A 353 -16.59 10.91 -5.67
C LEU A 353 -16.95 9.94 -6.80
N SER A 354 -16.73 10.31 -8.05
CA SER A 354 -16.89 9.40 -9.18
C SER A 354 -16.01 8.16 -8.98
N PHE A 355 -16.58 6.97 -9.03
CA PHE A 355 -15.89 5.72 -8.71
C PHE A 355 -16.46 4.55 -9.51
N ASP A 356 -15.61 3.62 -9.94
CA ASP A 356 -16.03 2.35 -10.53
C ASP A 356 -16.23 1.30 -9.42
N GLY A 357 -17.43 1.26 -8.85
CA GLY A 357 -17.76 0.33 -7.75
C GLY A 357 -17.69 -1.14 -8.15
N GLY A 358 -17.76 -1.46 -9.44
CA GLY A 358 -17.59 -2.82 -9.95
C GLY A 358 -16.15 -3.29 -10.02
N PHE A 359 -15.18 -2.38 -9.95
CA PHE A 359 -13.76 -2.70 -10.11
C PHE A 359 -13.24 -3.66 -9.04
N LEU A 360 -13.55 -3.43 -7.77
CA LEU A 360 -13.08 -4.28 -6.66
C LEU A 360 -13.78 -5.65 -6.59
N ARG A 361 -14.85 -5.89 -7.35
CA ARG A 361 -15.57 -7.18 -7.39
C ARG A 361 -16.00 -7.70 -6.02
N ILE A 362 -16.48 -6.81 -5.15
CA ILE A 362 -16.96 -7.18 -3.81
C ILE A 362 -18.06 -8.26 -3.91
N GLY A 363 -18.04 -9.24 -3.02
CA GLY A 363 -19.01 -10.34 -2.97
C GLY A 363 -18.75 -11.50 -3.94
N ARG A 364 -17.68 -11.48 -4.75
CA ARG A 364 -17.23 -12.61 -5.54
C ARG A 364 -16.19 -13.42 -4.78
N SER A 365 -16.36 -14.75 -4.74
CA SER A 365 -15.34 -15.64 -4.19
C SER A 365 -14.07 -15.56 -5.05
N VAL A 366 -12.92 -15.39 -4.40
CA VAL A 366 -11.61 -15.53 -5.05
C VAL A 366 -11.32 -17.04 -5.10
N PRO A 367 -10.97 -17.63 -6.25
CA PRO A 367 -10.54 -19.02 -6.30
C PRO A 367 -9.35 -19.23 -5.33
N ALA A 368 -9.45 -20.29 -4.56
CA ALA A 368 -8.42 -20.69 -3.59
C ALA A 368 -7.12 -21.10 -4.30
#